data_c957b4b5d6a8506ff33453cb1d8af87d
#
_entry.id   c957b4b5d6a8506ff33453cb1d8af87d
#
_cell.length_a   1.000
_cell.length_b   1.000
_cell.length_c   1.000
_cell.angle_alpha   90.00
_cell.angle_beta   90.00
_cell.angle_gamma   90.00
#
_symmetry.space_group_name_H-M   'P 1'
#
loop_
_entity.id
_entity.type
_entity.pdbx_description
1 polymer ?
#
loop_
_entity_poly.entity_id
_entity_poly.type
_entity_poly.pdbx_seq_one_letter_code
_entity_poly.pdbx_strand_id
1 'polypeptide(L)'
;LPDRTGPVHWHPYFEIATAQSGILDFQIGQTHTILEPGDSIFINQNMLHGIRQLSGTAPDRLPIIIFSGTVVAPENSSIYQKYIRPILACSSLPFIVFRHDNSLWKEVRGWICATYCAMQDMPDCYELEVQRNICRILEAIFRNFDSLPKAEASRVQLNTQIRLQKMLSYIYENYARTVTLADIAGAANISRSEAGRCFQTYLGCSPVETLIQYRLQAAQHLLQETTLTLQEISFACGFHSANYFSRQFRRRYGYSPREKRGLGK
;
A
#
# COMPACT_ATOMS: atom_id res chain seq x y z
N LEU A 1 13.50 8.11 1.50
CA LEU A 1 12.40 9.07 1.67
C LEU A 1 12.92 10.23 2.53
N PRO A 2 12.85 11.51 2.08
CA PRO A 2 13.38 12.64 2.86
C PRO A 2 12.73 12.75 4.25
N ASP A 3 11.48 12.34 4.40
CA ASP A 3 10.71 12.50 5.64
C ASP A 3 10.53 11.20 6.43
N ARG A 4 11.25 10.11 6.08
CA ARG A 4 11.10 8.78 6.71
C ARG A 4 9.65 8.29 6.80
N THR A 5 8.82 8.70 5.83
CA THR A 5 7.39 8.38 5.75
C THR A 5 7.08 7.72 4.41
N GLY A 6 6.35 6.61 4.45
CA GLY A 6 5.60 6.11 3.30
C GLY A 6 4.22 6.77 3.29
N PRO A 7 3.83 7.47 2.21
CA PRO A 7 2.52 8.12 2.16
C PRO A 7 1.40 7.09 2.32
N VAL A 8 0.29 7.53 2.90
CA VAL A 8 -0.90 6.68 2.99
C VAL A 8 -1.37 6.32 1.58
N HIS A 9 -1.49 5.02 1.32
CA HIS A 9 -1.91 4.45 0.04
C HIS A 9 -2.72 3.16 0.27
N TRP A 10 -3.15 2.53 -0.79
CA TRP A 10 -3.82 1.24 -0.76
C TRP A 10 -3.51 0.49 -2.06
N HIS A 11 -3.68 -0.82 -2.03
CA HIS A 11 -3.58 -1.71 -3.19
C HIS A 11 -4.43 -2.97 -2.98
N PRO A 12 -4.84 -3.67 -4.07
CA PRO A 12 -5.68 -4.87 -3.98
C PRO A 12 -4.85 -6.14 -3.66
N TYR A 13 -3.81 -6.00 -2.87
CA TYR A 13 -2.89 -7.06 -2.49
C TYR A 13 -2.77 -7.13 -0.98
N PHE A 14 -2.33 -8.29 -0.47
CA PHE A 14 -1.81 -8.40 0.87
C PHE A 14 -0.44 -7.73 0.96
N GLU A 15 -0.13 -7.18 2.10
CA GLU A 15 1.22 -6.69 2.41
C GLU A 15 1.71 -7.27 3.73
N ILE A 16 2.99 -7.63 3.77
CA ILE A 16 3.70 -7.95 4.99
C ILE A 16 4.90 -7.03 5.08
N ALA A 17 5.02 -6.30 6.18
CA ALA A 17 6.18 -5.46 6.46
C ALA A 17 6.83 -5.87 7.78
N THR A 18 8.17 -5.74 7.87
CA THR A 18 8.94 -6.11 9.07
C THR A 18 9.79 -4.94 9.55
N ALA A 19 9.69 -4.62 10.83
CA ALA A 19 10.58 -3.68 11.48
C ALA A 19 11.93 -4.36 11.77
N GLN A 20 12.94 -4.13 10.92
CA GLN A 20 14.31 -4.66 11.15
C GLN A 20 15.08 -3.83 12.15
N SER A 21 14.90 -2.51 12.13
CA SER A 21 15.59 -1.56 13.01
C SER A 21 14.71 -0.35 13.28
N GLY A 22 14.84 0.22 14.47
CA GLY A 22 14.05 1.38 14.87
C GLY A 22 12.59 1.07 15.15
N ILE A 23 11.85 2.11 15.52
CA ILE A 23 10.43 2.04 15.85
C ILE A 23 9.65 2.61 14.67
N LEU A 24 8.64 1.86 14.22
CA LEU A 24 7.79 2.22 13.11
C LEU A 24 6.35 2.43 13.60
N ASP A 25 5.72 3.51 13.15
CA ASP A 25 4.29 3.78 13.33
C ASP A 25 3.58 3.44 12.02
N PHE A 26 2.78 2.38 12.03
CA PHE A 26 1.90 2.02 10.92
C PHE A 26 0.52 2.60 11.16
N GLN A 27 0.07 3.43 10.23
CA GLN A 27 -1.32 3.87 10.15
C GLN A 27 -2.10 2.91 9.25
N ILE A 28 -3.14 2.27 9.78
CA ILE A 28 -4.07 1.43 9.02
C ILE A 28 -5.48 2.01 9.19
N GLY A 29 -6.00 2.64 8.13
CA GLY A 29 -7.21 3.46 8.23
C GLY A 29 -7.01 4.61 9.23
N GLN A 30 -7.74 4.58 10.34
CA GLN A 30 -7.60 5.54 11.46
C GLN A 30 -6.82 4.95 12.65
N THR A 31 -6.42 3.68 12.58
CA THR A 31 -5.70 3.01 13.67
C THR A 31 -4.21 3.20 13.49
N HIS A 32 -3.52 3.53 14.56
CA HIS A 32 -2.06 3.56 14.63
C HIS A 32 -1.55 2.36 15.43
N THR A 33 -0.53 1.69 14.91
CA THR A 33 0.13 0.58 15.62
C THR A 33 1.64 0.74 15.53
N ILE A 34 2.28 0.57 16.68
CA ILE A 34 3.73 0.67 16.79
C ILE A 34 4.35 -0.71 16.57
N LEU A 35 5.35 -0.77 15.70
CA LEU A 35 6.19 -1.95 15.53
C LEU A 35 7.58 -1.67 16.11
N GLU A 36 8.04 -2.61 16.92
CA GLU A 36 9.40 -2.66 17.45
C GLU A 36 10.29 -3.58 16.59
N PRO A 37 11.62 -3.48 16.70
CA PRO A 37 12.52 -4.36 15.97
C PRO A 37 12.19 -5.85 16.17
N GLY A 38 12.02 -6.58 15.05
CA GLY A 38 11.61 -7.99 15.04
C GLY A 38 10.11 -8.22 14.92
N ASP A 39 9.29 -7.18 15.07
CA ASP A 39 7.86 -7.26 14.76
C ASP A 39 7.61 -7.28 13.25
N SER A 40 6.57 -7.99 12.84
CA SER A 40 6.04 -7.91 11.49
C SER A 40 4.55 -7.60 11.51
N ILE A 41 4.06 -6.98 10.46
CA ILE A 41 2.64 -6.69 10.28
C ILE A 41 2.15 -7.30 8.98
N PHE A 42 1.02 -8.00 9.05
CA PHE A 42 0.25 -8.39 7.87
C PHE A 42 -0.89 -7.40 7.69
N ILE A 43 -1.02 -6.84 6.52
CA ILE A 43 -2.09 -5.90 6.15
C ILE A 43 -2.98 -6.57 5.10
N ASN A 44 -4.28 -6.59 5.38
CA ASN A 44 -5.25 -7.17 4.46
C ASN A 44 -5.37 -6.31 3.20
N GLN A 45 -5.87 -6.92 2.12
CA GLN A 45 -6.06 -6.20 0.84
C GLN A 45 -7.00 -5.00 0.99
N ASN A 46 -6.81 -4.03 0.11
CA ASN A 46 -7.64 -2.83 0.04
C ASN A 46 -7.66 -1.98 1.34
N MET A 47 -6.74 -2.20 2.26
CA MET A 47 -6.61 -1.39 3.45
C MET A 47 -5.80 -0.14 3.14
N LEU A 48 -6.33 1.03 3.55
CA LEU A 48 -5.55 2.26 3.56
C LEU A 48 -4.47 2.14 4.63
N HIS A 49 -3.23 2.27 4.24
CA HIS A 49 -2.11 2.17 5.16
C HIS A 49 -0.97 3.11 4.77
N GLY A 50 -0.20 3.47 5.77
CA GLY A 50 1.00 4.29 5.63
C GLY A 50 1.97 3.99 6.77
N ILE A 51 3.21 4.41 6.61
CA ILE A 51 4.27 4.15 7.57
C ILE A 51 5.05 5.43 7.88
N ARG A 52 5.41 5.60 9.15
CA ARG A 52 6.30 6.64 9.62
C ARG A 52 7.36 6.05 10.55
N GLN A 53 8.63 6.33 10.30
CA GLN A 53 9.70 5.97 11.21
C GLN A 53 9.76 6.98 12.36
N LEU A 54 9.66 6.50 13.60
CA LEU A 54 9.70 7.33 14.80
C LEU A 54 11.12 7.45 15.38
N SER A 55 11.91 6.37 15.33
CA SER A 55 13.27 6.34 15.86
C SER A 55 14.16 5.35 15.11
N GLY A 56 15.46 5.42 15.35
CA GLY A 56 16.46 4.55 14.75
C GLY A 56 17.03 5.09 13.43
N THR A 57 18.06 4.41 12.93
CA THR A 57 18.59 4.64 11.59
C THR A 57 17.60 4.04 10.57
N ALA A 58 17.27 4.80 9.54
CA ALA A 58 16.45 4.23 8.46
C ALA A 58 17.23 3.04 7.87
N PRO A 59 16.63 1.83 7.77
CA PRO A 59 17.21 0.79 6.95
C PRO A 59 17.27 1.29 5.51
N ASP A 60 18.27 0.88 4.76
CA ASP A 60 18.39 1.21 3.34
C ASP A 60 17.12 0.77 2.57
N ARG A 61 16.50 -0.31 3.04
CA ARG A 61 15.21 -0.82 2.55
C ARG A 61 14.40 -1.39 3.71
N LEU A 62 13.13 -1.01 3.79
CA LEU A 62 12.17 -1.68 4.65
C LEU A 62 11.77 -3.02 4.00
N PRO A 63 11.89 -4.17 4.68
CA PRO A 63 11.40 -5.44 4.17
C PRO A 63 9.89 -5.41 4.01
N ILE A 64 9.43 -5.36 2.76
CA ILE A 64 8.01 -5.41 2.39
C ILE A 64 7.82 -6.53 1.38
N ILE A 65 6.80 -7.36 1.59
CA ILE A 65 6.35 -8.42 0.70
C ILE A 65 4.91 -8.07 0.31
N ILE A 66 4.67 -7.81 -0.98
CA ILE A 66 3.33 -7.55 -1.53
C ILE A 66 2.95 -8.73 -2.41
N PHE A 67 1.77 -9.31 -2.18
CA PHE A 67 1.35 -10.49 -2.94
C PHE A 67 -0.17 -10.59 -3.08
N SER A 68 -0.61 -11.24 -4.17
CA SER A 68 -2.00 -11.63 -4.37
C SER A 68 -2.30 -12.97 -3.68
N GLY A 69 -3.52 -13.16 -3.22
CA GLY A 69 -3.98 -14.48 -2.77
C GLY A 69 -3.90 -15.57 -3.85
N THR A 70 -3.83 -15.17 -5.12
CA THR A 70 -3.65 -16.07 -6.27
C THR A 70 -2.28 -16.74 -6.34
N VAL A 71 -1.29 -16.26 -5.58
CA VAL A 71 0.00 -16.95 -5.39
C VAL A 71 -0.22 -18.33 -4.75
N VAL A 72 -1.23 -18.47 -3.89
CA VAL A 72 -1.56 -19.77 -3.25
C VAL A 72 -2.36 -20.67 -4.17
N ALA A 73 -3.42 -20.14 -4.79
CA ALA A 73 -4.28 -20.91 -5.67
C ALA A 73 -5.17 -19.98 -6.52
N PRO A 74 -5.62 -20.41 -7.72
CA PRO A 74 -6.57 -19.65 -8.52
C PRO A 74 -7.86 -19.33 -7.76
N GLU A 75 -8.46 -18.17 -8.02
CA GLU A 75 -9.66 -17.68 -7.31
C GLU A 75 -10.84 -18.64 -7.37
N ASN A 76 -11.00 -19.36 -8.48
CA ASN A 76 -12.09 -20.34 -8.67
C ASN A 76 -11.81 -21.71 -8.02
N SER A 77 -10.64 -21.89 -7.39
CA SER A 77 -10.28 -23.14 -6.72
C SER A 77 -10.96 -23.28 -5.35
N SER A 78 -11.16 -24.54 -4.93
CA SER A 78 -11.66 -24.84 -3.58
C SER A 78 -10.72 -24.35 -2.47
N ILE A 79 -9.41 -24.37 -2.72
CA ILE A 79 -8.40 -23.85 -1.77
C ILE A 79 -8.60 -22.36 -1.54
N TYR A 80 -8.70 -21.58 -2.61
CA TYR A 80 -8.87 -20.14 -2.51
C TYR A 80 -10.20 -19.79 -1.80
N GLN A 81 -11.31 -20.41 -2.24
CA GLN A 81 -12.62 -20.14 -1.68
C GLN A 81 -12.73 -20.51 -0.20
N LYS A 82 -12.06 -21.58 0.23
CA LYS A 82 -12.14 -22.08 1.60
C LYS A 82 -11.19 -21.37 2.56
N TYR A 83 -9.98 -21.03 2.12
CA TYR A 83 -8.90 -20.58 3.02
C TYR A 83 -8.47 -19.13 2.80
N ILE A 84 -8.52 -18.63 1.58
CA ILE A 84 -8.05 -17.26 1.26
C ILE A 84 -9.20 -16.25 1.32
N ARG A 85 -10.32 -16.57 0.67
CA ARG A 85 -11.48 -15.68 0.61
C ARG A 85 -12.03 -15.25 1.98
N PRO A 86 -12.10 -16.11 3.02
CA PRO A 86 -12.55 -15.68 4.34
C PRO A 86 -11.65 -14.62 4.97
N ILE A 87 -10.31 -14.70 4.78
CA ILE A 87 -9.37 -13.69 5.25
C ILE A 87 -9.61 -12.38 4.51
N LEU A 88 -9.67 -12.44 3.18
CA LEU A 88 -9.93 -11.28 2.32
C LEU A 88 -11.23 -10.55 2.66
N ALA A 89 -12.31 -11.33 2.85
CA ALA A 89 -13.65 -10.79 3.09
C ALA A 89 -13.85 -10.26 4.52
N CYS A 90 -12.91 -10.53 5.44
CA CYS A 90 -13.04 -10.13 6.83
C CYS A 90 -12.66 -8.67 7.05
N SER A 91 -13.63 -7.78 6.91
CA SER A 91 -13.44 -6.34 7.13
C SER A 91 -13.07 -5.99 8.59
N SER A 92 -13.36 -6.86 9.55
CA SER A 92 -12.94 -6.70 10.95
C SER A 92 -11.51 -7.17 11.22
N LEU A 93 -10.82 -7.72 10.21
CA LEU A 93 -9.41 -8.10 10.28
C LEU A 93 -8.58 -7.25 9.30
N PRO A 94 -8.41 -5.94 9.56
CA PRO A 94 -7.66 -5.06 8.66
C PRO A 94 -6.16 -5.35 8.66
N PHE A 95 -5.61 -5.81 9.76
CA PHE A 95 -4.20 -6.17 9.91
C PHE A 95 -4.00 -7.14 11.07
N ILE A 96 -2.81 -7.77 11.11
CA ILE A 96 -2.34 -8.63 12.21
C ILE A 96 -0.91 -8.21 12.53
N VAL A 97 -0.60 -8.01 13.81
CA VAL A 97 0.77 -7.78 14.25
C VAL A 97 1.36 -9.09 14.78
N PHE A 98 2.45 -9.53 14.20
CA PHE A 98 3.24 -10.67 14.64
C PHE A 98 4.35 -10.15 15.55
N ARG A 99 4.06 -10.03 16.86
CA ARG A 99 5.00 -9.51 17.85
C ARG A 99 6.21 -10.42 18.03
N HIS A 100 7.39 -9.81 18.18
CA HIS A 100 8.66 -10.51 18.31
C HIS A 100 8.73 -11.39 19.59
N ASP A 101 8.08 -10.96 20.66
CA ASP A 101 8.00 -11.64 21.96
C ASP A 101 6.89 -12.71 22.04
N ASN A 102 5.96 -12.75 21.08
CA ASN A 102 4.88 -13.73 21.05
C ASN A 102 5.34 -15.03 20.37
N SER A 103 5.44 -16.10 21.16
CA SER A 103 5.87 -17.43 20.70
C SER A 103 4.93 -18.05 19.64
N LEU A 104 3.64 -17.71 19.66
CA LEU A 104 2.66 -18.18 18.67
C LEU A 104 3.09 -17.83 17.24
N TRP A 105 3.71 -16.67 17.06
CA TRP A 105 4.08 -16.17 15.75
C TRP A 105 5.56 -16.38 15.39
N LYS A 106 6.31 -17.12 16.20
CA LYS A 106 7.75 -17.35 15.97
C LYS A 106 8.03 -17.96 14.60
N GLU A 107 7.29 -19.02 14.23
CA GLU A 107 7.46 -19.68 12.93
C GLU A 107 7.02 -18.77 11.78
N VAL A 108 5.91 -18.04 11.95
CA VAL A 108 5.41 -17.09 10.95
C VAL A 108 6.47 -16.04 10.63
N ARG A 109 7.10 -15.44 11.64
CA ARG A 109 8.19 -14.48 11.42
C ARG A 109 9.39 -15.13 10.72
N GLY A 110 9.71 -16.39 11.04
CA GLY A 110 10.73 -17.16 10.33
C GLY A 110 10.42 -17.31 8.85
N TRP A 111 9.18 -17.66 8.50
CA TRP A 111 8.76 -17.78 7.09
C TRP A 111 8.72 -16.44 6.37
N ILE A 112 8.35 -15.34 7.04
CA ILE A 112 8.41 -13.98 6.49
C ILE A 112 9.86 -13.62 6.16
N CYS A 113 10.80 -13.84 7.08
CA CYS A 113 12.22 -13.59 6.87
C CYS A 113 12.77 -14.41 5.70
N ALA A 114 12.49 -15.72 5.67
CA ALA A 114 12.93 -16.62 4.59
C ALA A 114 12.35 -16.18 3.22
N THR A 115 11.09 -15.75 3.18
CA THR A 115 10.46 -15.23 1.95
C THR A 115 11.20 -13.99 1.45
N TYR A 116 11.46 -13.04 2.34
CA TYR A 116 12.16 -11.81 1.98
C TYR A 116 13.58 -12.10 1.47
N CYS A 117 14.34 -12.95 2.17
CA CYS A 117 15.68 -13.36 1.74
C CYS A 117 15.66 -14.06 0.38
N ALA A 118 14.74 -15.00 0.17
CA ALA A 118 14.60 -15.69 -1.11
C ALA A 118 14.31 -14.73 -2.27
N MET A 119 13.47 -13.70 -2.04
CA MET A 119 13.18 -12.65 -3.03
C MET A 119 14.36 -11.71 -3.29
N GLN A 120 15.27 -11.52 -2.32
CA GLN A 120 16.48 -10.69 -2.51
C GLN A 120 17.58 -11.45 -3.23
N ASP A 121 17.84 -12.70 -2.82
CA ASP A 121 18.97 -13.50 -3.29
C ASP A 121 18.66 -14.27 -4.59
N MET A 122 17.36 -14.51 -4.87
CA MET A 122 16.83 -15.20 -6.05
C MET A 122 17.59 -16.51 -6.37
N PRO A 123 17.76 -17.44 -5.39
CA PRO A 123 18.36 -18.74 -5.67
C PRO A 123 17.46 -19.56 -6.61
N ASP A 124 17.98 -20.64 -7.18
CA ASP A 124 17.21 -21.54 -8.03
C ASP A 124 15.92 -21.98 -7.32
N CYS A 125 14.78 -21.89 -8.02
CA CYS A 125 13.43 -22.22 -7.52
C CYS A 125 12.94 -21.34 -6.37
N TYR A 126 13.45 -20.11 -6.22
CA TYR A 126 13.02 -19.20 -5.14
C TYR A 126 11.51 -18.91 -5.17
N GLU A 127 10.89 -18.88 -6.34
CA GLU A 127 9.44 -18.67 -6.48
C GLU A 127 8.62 -19.76 -5.77
N LEU A 128 9.08 -21.02 -5.82
CA LEU A 128 8.44 -22.14 -5.12
C LEU A 128 8.64 -22.03 -3.60
N GLU A 129 9.79 -21.54 -3.17
CA GLU A 129 10.05 -21.28 -1.75
C GLU A 129 9.17 -20.15 -1.24
N VAL A 130 9.08 -19.04 -1.97
CA VAL A 130 8.21 -17.90 -1.67
C VAL A 130 6.74 -18.35 -1.57
N GLN A 131 6.25 -19.10 -2.58
CA GLN A 131 4.89 -19.63 -2.57
C GLN A 131 4.62 -20.51 -1.36
N ARG A 132 5.50 -21.46 -1.07
CA ARG A 132 5.39 -22.36 0.08
C ARG A 132 5.32 -21.60 1.42
N ASN A 133 6.17 -20.60 1.60
CA ASN A 133 6.19 -19.81 2.82
C ASN A 133 4.93 -18.94 2.95
N ILE A 134 4.45 -18.33 1.86
CA ILE A 134 3.18 -17.60 1.85
C ILE A 134 2.01 -18.53 2.21
N CYS A 135 1.97 -19.75 1.67
CA CYS A 135 0.96 -20.74 2.04
C CYS A 135 0.97 -21.03 3.55
N ARG A 136 2.15 -21.24 4.15
CA ARG A 136 2.29 -21.47 5.61
C ARG A 136 1.86 -20.27 6.44
N ILE A 137 2.19 -19.05 6.02
CA ILE A 137 1.77 -17.83 6.70
C ILE A 137 0.24 -17.72 6.71
N LEU A 138 -0.40 -17.88 5.54
CA LEU A 138 -1.86 -17.81 5.43
C LEU A 138 -2.56 -18.98 6.15
N GLU A 139 -1.96 -20.17 6.13
CA GLU A 139 -2.46 -21.31 6.93
C GLU A 139 -2.43 -20.98 8.44
N ALA A 140 -1.34 -20.40 8.94
CA ALA A 140 -1.23 -20.01 10.34
C ALA A 140 -2.26 -18.92 10.71
N ILE A 141 -2.48 -17.94 9.85
CA ILE A 141 -3.54 -16.93 10.01
C ILE A 141 -4.90 -17.59 10.05
N PHE A 142 -5.21 -18.50 9.11
CA PHE A 142 -6.49 -19.18 9.03
C PHE A 142 -6.76 -20.07 10.24
N ARG A 143 -5.76 -20.83 10.72
CA ARG A 143 -5.88 -21.68 11.92
C ARG A 143 -6.19 -20.90 13.18
N ASN A 144 -5.73 -19.66 13.28
CA ASN A 144 -5.94 -18.78 14.42
C ASN A 144 -7.05 -17.74 14.17
N PHE A 145 -7.77 -17.83 13.05
CA PHE A 145 -8.67 -16.78 12.55
C PHE A 145 -9.72 -16.33 13.55
N ASP A 146 -10.31 -17.28 14.29
CA ASP A 146 -11.38 -16.97 15.27
C ASP A 146 -10.84 -16.33 16.55
N SER A 147 -9.59 -16.59 16.91
CA SER A 147 -8.92 -16.03 18.09
C SER A 147 -8.20 -14.71 17.83
N LEU A 148 -8.07 -14.31 16.56
CA LEU A 148 -7.43 -13.03 16.21
C LEU A 148 -8.24 -11.85 16.74
N PRO A 149 -7.57 -10.80 17.26
CA PRO A 149 -8.24 -9.57 17.64
C PRO A 149 -8.87 -8.94 16.39
N LYS A 150 -10.19 -8.85 16.41
CA LYS A 150 -10.97 -8.23 15.33
C LYS A 150 -11.28 -6.79 15.71
N ALA A 151 -11.02 -5.87 14.79
CA ALA A 151 -11.33 -4.46 15.00
C ALA A 151 -12.86 -4.27 15.06
N GLU A 152 -13.35 -3.61 16.09
CA GLU A 152 -14.72 -3.13 16.16
C GLU A 152 -14.88 -1.90 15.25
N ALA A 153 -14.89 -2.13 13.94
CA ALA A 153 -15.20 -1.05 13.01
C ALA A 153 -16.71 -0.78 13.04
N SER A 154 -17.10 0.44 13.36
CA SER A 154 -18.50 0.82 13.26
C SER A 154 -18.94 0.69 11.77
N ARG A 155 -20.22 0.34 11.55
CA ARG A 155 -20.80 0.23 10.20
C ARG A 155 -20.57 1.50 9.36
N VAL A 156 -20.51 2.64 10.03
CA VAL A 156 -20.24 3.95 9.40
C VAL A 156 -18.80 4.06 8.92
N GLN A 157 -17.82 3.62 9.72
CA GLN A 157 -16.40 3.61 9.34
C GLN A 157 -16.15 2.69 8.15
N LEU A 158 -16.75 1.49 8.17
CA LEU A 158 -16.64 0.53 7.08
C LEU A 158 -17.22 1.09 5.78
N ASN A 159 -18.40 1.71 5.82
CA ASN A 159 -19.01 2.34 4.65
C ASN A 159 -18.15 3.48 4.10
N THR A 160 -17.56 4.30 4.98
CA THR A 160 -16.69 5.40 4.58
C THR A 160 -15.42 4.88 3.91
N GLN A 161 -14.84 3.81 4.43
CA GLN A 161 -13.67 3.16 3.83
C GLN A 161 -13.97 2.59 2.45
N ILE A 162 -15.10 1.88 2.27
CA ILE A 162 -15.55 1.36 0.97
C ILE A 162 -15.74 2.50 -0.04
N ARG A 163 -16.34 3.62 0.37
CA ARG A 163 -16.51 4.81 -0.48
C ARG A 163 -15.16 5.39 -0.91
N LEU A 164 -14.25 5.52 0.05
CA LEU A 164 -12.91 6.06 -0.23
C LEU A 164 -12.14 5.13 -1.18
N GLN A 165 -12.20 3.81 -0.99
CA GLN A 165 -11.61 2.83 -1.90
C GLN A 165 -12.14 3.00 -3.34
N LYS A 166 -13.46 3.12 -3.53
CA LYS A 166 -14.06 3.34 -4.85
C LYS A 166 -13.53 4.62 -5.51
N MET A 167 -13.41 5.70 -4.75
CA MET A 167 -12.89 6.96 -5.24
C MET A 167 -11.40 6.88 -5.60
N LEU A 168 -10.61 6.17 -4.80
CA LEU A 168 -9.18 5.96 -5.07
C LEU A 168 -8.97 5.03 -6.27
N SER A 169 -9.76 3.96 -6.41
CA SER A 169 -9.76 3.10 -7.62
C SER A 169 -10.03 3.93 -8.86
N TYR A 170 -11.06 4.78 -8.80
CA TYR A 170 -11.40 5.66 -9.92
C TYR A 170 -10.24 6.60 -10.30
N ILE A 171 -9.58 7.21 -9.31
CA ILE A 171 -8.39 8.04 -9.54
C ILE A 171 -7.29 7.22 -10.20
N TYR A 172 -6.98 6.04 -9.67
CA TYR A 172 -5.94 5.17 -10.20
C TYR A 172 -6.18 4.74 -11.65
N GLU A 173 -7.41 4.38 -11.98
CA GLU A 173 -7.77 3.92 -13.33
C GLU A 173 -7.83 5.07 -14.35
N ASN A 174 -8.06 6.30 -13.89
CA ASN A 174 -8.37 7.43 -14.76
C ASN A 174 -7.39 8.62 -14.66
N TYR A 175 -6.35 8.55 -13.81
CA TYR A 175 -5.46 9.70 -13.54
C TYR A 175 -4.87 10.36 -14.79
N ALA A 176 -4.62 9.58 -15.85
CA ALA A 176 -4.07 10.08 -17.10
C ALA A 176 -5.06 10.91 -17.94
N ARG A 177 -6.36 10.89 -17.60
CA ARG A 177 -7.42 11.63 -18.30
C ARG A 177 -7.80 12.91 -17.56
N THR A 178 -8.72 13.68 -18.12
CA THR A 178 -9.36 14.78 -17.40
C THR A 178 -10.30 14.21 -16.35
N VAL A 179 -9.98 14.40 -15.07
CA VAL A 179 -10.76 13.94 -13.92
C VAL A 179 -11.13 15.14 -13.08
N THR A 180 -12.43 15.28 -12.78
CA THR A 180 -12.97 16.31 -11.91
C THR A 180 -13.31 15.79 -10.53
N LEU A 181 -13.48 16.67 -9.55
CA LEU A 181 -13.96 16.29 -8.20
C LEU A 181 -15.36 15.64 -8.27
N ALA A 182 -16.19 16.05 -9.23
CA ALA A 182 -17.52 15.46 -9.43
C ALA A 182 -17.43 14.00 -9.88
N ASP A 183 -16.50 13.68 -10.79
CA ASP A 183 -16.27 12.30 -11.26
C ASP A 183 -15.80 11.40 -10.12
N ILE A 184 -14.84 11.90 -9.30
CA ILE A 184 -14.33 11.17 -8.14
C ILE A 184 -15.47 10.88 -7.15
N ALA A 185 -16.26 11.89 -6.78
CA ALA A 185 -17.37 11.73 -5.86
C ALA A 185 -18.47 10.80 -6.42
N GLY A 186 -18.73 10.91 -7.74
CA GLY A 186 -19.68 10.06 -8.48
C GLY A 186 -19.32 8.58 -8.43
N ALA A 187 -18.04 8.22 -8.44
CA ALA A 187 -17.58 6.83 -8.33
C ALA A 187 -18.04 6.14 -7.02
N ALA A 188 -18.27 6.91 -5.97
CA ALA A 188 -18.80 6.40 -4.70
C ALA A 188 -20.27 6.76 -4.45
N ASN A 189 -20.97 7.37 -5.43
CA ASN A 189 -22.34 7.87 -5.30
C ASN A 189 -22.56 8.82 -4.12
N ILE A 190 -21.62 9.76 -3.90
CA ILE A 190 -21.69 10.75 -2.82
C ILE A 190 -21.49 12.19 -3.35
N SER A 191 -21.80 13.16 -2.52
CA SER A 191 -21.58 14.59 -2.85
C SER A 191 -20.09 14.93 -2.86
N ARG A 192 -19.71 15.98 -3.61
CA ARG A 192 -18.34 16.55 -3.60
C ARG A 192 -17.86 16.93 -2.21
N SER A 193 -18.75 17.49 -1.39
CA SER A 193 -18.44 17.86 0.00
C SER A 193 -18.15 16.63 0.87
N GLU A 194 -18.92 15.56 0.71
CA GLU A 194 -18.71 14.31 1.44
C GLU A 194 -17.41 13.61 0.99
N ALA A 195 -17.12 13.59 -0.32
CA ALA A 195 -15.85 13.11 -0.84
C ALA A 195 -14.67 13.87 -0.22
N GLY A 196 -14.73 15.20 -0.17
CA GLY A 196 -13.71 16.03 0.48
C GLY A 196 -13.50 15.65 1.95
N ARG A 197 -14.60 15.46 2.71
CA ARG A 197 -14.50 15.00 4.12
C ARG A 197 -13.87 13.62 4.25
N CYS A 198 -14.26 12.66 3.41
CA CYS A 198 -13.67 11.32 3.42
C CYS A 198 -12.14 11.37 3.21
N PHE A 199 -11.69 12.08 2.19
CA PHE A 199 -10.27 12.23 1.89
C PHE A 199 -9.53 12.94 3.03
N GLN A 200 -10.07 14.05 3.53
CA GLN A 200 -9.44 14.79 4.63
C GLN A 200 -9.31 13.95 5.89
N THR A 201 -10.34 13.16 6.24
CA THR A 201 -10.36 12.32 7.45
C THR A 201 -9.35 11.20 7.39
N TYR A 202 -9.19 10.54 6.22
CA TYR A 202 -8.35 9.33 6.09
C TYR A 202 -6.97 9.61 5.49
N LEU A 203 -6.83 10.63 4.65
CA LEU A 203 -5.59 10.92 3.91
C LEU A 203 -4.96 12.26 4.29
N GLY A 204 -5.67 13.11 5.04
CA GLY A 204 -5.20 14.44 5.39
C GLY A 204 -5.07 15.41 4.19
N CYS A 205 -5.63 15.05 3.04
CA CYS A 205 -5.55 15.85 1.81
C CYS A 205 -6.87 15.81 1.03
N SER A 206 -7.00 16.62 -0.01
CA SER A 206 -8.18 16.64 -0.86
C SER A 206 -8.14 15.58 -1.96
N PRO A 207 -9.29 15.20 -2.58
CA PRO A 207 -9.33 14.31 -3.72
C PRO A 207 -8.48 14.78 -4.90
N VAL A 208 -8.44 16.10 -5.15
CA VAL A 208 -7.65 16.70 -6.24
C VAL A 208 -6.15 16.63 -5.93
N GLU A 209 -5.74 16.85 -4.70
CA GLU A 209 -4.34 16.68 -4.28
C GLU A 209 -3.91 15.23 -4.41
N THR A 210 -4.77 14.27 -4.05
CA THR A 210 -4.51 12.84 -4.25
C THR A 210 -4.32 12.51 -5.74
N LEU A 211 -5.18 13.00 -6.62
CA LEU A 211 -5.03 12.85 -8.07
C LEU A 211 -3.67 13.40 -8.56
N ILE A 212 -3.28 14.57 -8.09
CA ILE A 212 -1.98 15.18 -8.45
C ILE A 212 -0.83 14.30 -7.95
N GLN A 213 -0.90 13.74 -6.74
CA GLN A 213 0.12 12.85 -6.20
C GLN A 213 0.28 11.58 -7.04
N TYR A 214 -0.82 10.95 -7.47
CA TYR A 214 -0.79 9.80 -8.37
C TYR A 214 -0.14 10.14 -9.71
N ARG A 215 -0.50 11.26 -10.32
CA ARG A 215 0.11 11.73 -11.57
C ARG A 215 1.62 11.95 -11.43
N LEU A 216 2.05 12.51 -10.31
CA LEU A 216 3.48 12.75 -10.03
C LEU A 216 4.23 11.43 -9.81
N GLN A 217 3.62 10.45 -9.17
CA GLN A 217 4.18 9.12 -8.96
C GLN A 217 4.36 8.38 -10.30
N ALA A 218 3.34 8.39 -11.17
CA ALA A 218 3.42 7.84 -12.51
C ALA A 218 4.51 8.54 -13.35
N ALA A 219 4.60 9.88 -13.25
CA ALA A 219 5.63 10.63 -13.94
C ALA A 219 7.05 10.30 -13.43
N GLN A 220 7.23 10.05 -12.14
CA GLN A 220 8.52 9.65 -11.58
C GLN A 220 8.98 8.30 -12.15
N HIS A 221 8.07 7.34 -12.32
CA HIS A 221 8.35 6.06 -12.98
C HIS A 221 8.73 6.26 -14.44
N LEU A 222 7.94 7.02 -15.21
CA LEU A 222 8.25 7.29 -16.63
C LEU A 222 9.56 8.03 -16.84
N LEU A 223 9.96 8.89 -15.90
CA LEU A 223 11.26 9.59 -15.95
C LEU A 223 12.45 8.63 -15.84
N GLN A 224 12.30 7.50 -15.18
CA GLN A 224 13.33 6.49 -14.95
C GLN A 224 13.36 5.45 -16.07
N GLU A 225 12.19 5.00 -16.53
CA GLU A 225 12.04 3.85 -17.42
C GLU A 225 11.95 4.22 -18.91
N THR A 226 11.82 5.51 -19.23
CA THR A 226 11.60 5.92 -20.63
C THR A 226 12.48 7.09 -21.05
N THR A 227 12.61 7.26 -22.39
CA THR A 227 13.29 8.40 -23.02
C THR A 227 12.32 9.53 -23.39
N LEU A 228 11.04 9.45 -23.03
CA LEU A 228 10.03 10.47 -23.33
C LEU A 228 10.46 11.85 -22.84
N THR A 229 10.14 12.89 -23.58
CA THR A 229 10.39 14.28 -23.17
C THR A 229 9.57 14.64 -21.93
N LEU A 230 9.96 15.66 -21.19
CA LEU A 230 9.20 16.14 -20.03
C LEU A 230 7.78 16.57 -20.40
N GLN A 231 7.60 17.08 -21.61
CA GLN A 231 6.29 17.46 -22.12
C GLN A 231 5.41 16.23 -22.38
N GLU A 232 5.94 15.20 -23.03
CA GLU A 232 5.23 13.94 -23.27
C GLU A 232 4.87 13.26 -21.96
N ILE A 233 5.79 13.17 -20.99
CA ILE A 233 5.51 12.62 -19.65
C ILE A 233 4.40 13.41 -18.96
N SER A 234 4.47 14.75 -19.01
CA SER A 234 3.43 15.60 -18.41
C SER A 234 2.05 15.26 -18.95
N PHE A 235 1.90 15.16 -20.29
CA PHE A 235 0.63 14.84 -20.91
C PHE A 235 0.20 13.38 -20.68
N ALA A 236 1.13 12.42 -20.76
CA ALA A 236 0.85 11.01 -20.46
C ALA A 236 0.35 10.79 -19.04
N CYS A 237 0.78 11.65 -18.10
CA CYS A 237 0.30 11.62 -16.71
C CYS A 237 -0.93 12.51 -16.44
N GLY A 238 -1.58 13.05 -17.49
CA GLY A 238 -2.81 13.82 -17.38
C GLY A 238 -2.64 15.28 -16.90
N PHE A 239 -1.43 15.83 -16.97
CA PHE A 239 -1.23 17.27 -16.78
C PHE A 239 -1.46 18.02 -18.10
N HIS A 240 -2.17 19.15 -18.04
CA HIS A 240 -2.43 19.99 -19.21
C HIS A 240 -1.30 21.02 -19.49
N SER A 241 -0.29 21.09 -18.61
CA SER A 241 0.81 22.04 -18.73
C SER A 241 2.08 21.47 -18.12
N ALA A 242 3.15 21.40 -18.92
CA ALA A 242 4.48 20.96 -18.47
C ALA A 242 5.07 21.88 -17.40
N ASN A 243 4.72 23.18 -17.43
CA ASN A 243 5.15 24.13 -16.41
C ASN A 243 4.44 23.88 -15.06
N TYR A 244 3.14 23.58 -15.11
CA TYR A 244 2.37 23.22 -13.90
C TYR A 244 2.89 21.90 -13.33
N PHE A 245 3.10 20.88 -14.17
CA PHE A 245 3.71 19.61 -13.80
C PHE A 245 5.06 19.81 -13.09
N SER A 246 5.99 20.53 -13.71
CA SER A 246 7.34 20.75 -13.16
C SER A 246 7.31 21.45 -11.81
N ARG A 247 6.41 22.42 -11.63
CA ARG A 247 6.20 23.12 -10.35
C ARG A 247 5.66 22.20 -9.27
N GLN A 248 4.64 21.36 -9.58
CA GLN A 248 4.07 20.38 -8.64
C GLN A 248 5.09 19.30 -8.28
N PHE A 249 5.86 18.83 -9.27
CA PHE A 249 6.91 17.83 -9.07
C PHE A 249 8.01 18.35 -8.12
N ARG A 250 8.51 19.56 -8.36
CA ARG A 250 9.51 20.18 -7.47
C ARG A 250 8.96 20.44 -6.06
N ARG A 251 7.70 20.87 -5.95
CA ARG A 251 7.03 21.02 -4.64
C ARG A 251 6.97 19.71 -3.87
N ARG A 252 6.73 18.59 -4.56
CA ARG A 252 6.56 17.26 -3.94
C ARG A 252 7.88 16.60 -3.57
N TYR A 253 8.89 16.68 -4.46
CA TYR A 253 10.14 15.93 -4.35
C TYR A 253 11.37 16.76 -3.99
N GLY A 254 11.27 18.08 -3.96
CA GLY A 254 12.38 19.00 -3.65
C GLY A 254 13.30 19.31 -4.84
N TYR A 255 13.21 18.56 -5.93
CA TYR A 255 13.97 18.72 -7.15
C TYR A 255 13.07 18.72 -8.40
N SER A 256 13.58 19.25 -9.50
CA SER A 256 12.82 19.30 -10.76
C SER A 256 12.82 17.94 -11.48
N PRO A 257 11.86 17.68 -12.41
CA PRO A 257 11.89 16.50 -13.27
C PRO A 257 13.17 16.36 -14.10
N ARG A 258 13.77 17.50 -14.49
CA ARG A 258 15.01 17.53 -15.27
C ARG A 258 16.22 17.08 -14.43
N GLU A 259 16.31 17.56 -13.20
CA GLU A 259 17.34 17.14 -12.23
C GLU A 259 17.22 15.65 -11.94
N LYS A 260 16.01 15.12 -11.74
CA LYS A 260 15.78 13.69 -11.53
C LYS A 260 16.30 12.83 -12.68
N ARG A 261 16.05 13.23 -13.92
CA ARG A 261 16.53 12.51 -15.10
C ARG A 261 18.08 12.54 -15.23
N GLY A 262 18.71 13.61 -14.76
CA GLY A 262 20.17 13.73 -14.74
C GLY A 262 20.86 12.85 -13.69
N LEU A 263 20.16 12.50 -12.59
CA LEU A 263 20.65 11.63 -11.52
C LEU A 263 20.57 10.13 -11.86
N GLY A 264 19.91 9.75 -12.94
CA GLY A 264 19.74 8.36 -13.40
C GLY A 264 20.65 7.98 -14.58
N LYS A 265 21.62 8.82 -14.91
CA LYS A 265 22.73 8.58 -15.86
C LYS A 265 24.03 8.55 -15.03
#